data_c3836fa35e4f7a7a840ccb861c9a9620
#
_entry.id   c3836fa35e4f7a7a840ccb861c9a9620
#
_cell.length_a   1.000
_cell.length_b   1.000
_cell.length_c   1.000
_cell.angle_alpha   90.00
_cell.angle_beta   90.00
_cell.angle_gamma   90.00
#
_symmetry.space_group_name_H-M   'P 1'
#
loop_
_entity.id
_entity.type
_entity.pdbx_description
1 polymer ?
#
loop_
_entity_poly.entity_id
_entity_poly.type
_entity_poly.pdbx_seq_one_letter_code
_entity_poly.pdbx_strand_id
1 'polypeptide(L)'
;EDTPTSYKVSFKTDTQEITSPNLKSNVAYYNANLSTLNSYIDIPLDNLIFTVANTSITSVRMSVQPKVSTTPVLADIRRTSIYDGASVESQTFNNTTVAAKLVVDDLVYSQSQEINWIRIRQQNPTTKLWSMCEIRTFISQGGARTTICVEWIYTGASFEVPTHS
;
A
#
# COMPACT_ATOMS: atom_id res chain seq x y z
N GLU A 1 17.65 10.16 12.00
CA GLU A 1 16.24 10.24 11.62
C GLU A 1 15.66 8.83 11.45
N ASP A 2 14.60 8.51 12.15
CA ASP A 2 13.87 7.24 12.02
C ASP A 2 12.41 7.54 11.68
N THR A 3 12.01 7.12 10.49
CA THR A 3 10.63 7.20 10.00
C THR A 3 10.16 5.81 9.57
N PRO A 4 8.85 5.56 9.30
CA PRO A 4 8.39 4.27 8.79
C PRO A 4 9.15 3.78 7.54
N THR A 5 9.66 4.69 6.73
CA THR A 5 10.32 4.39 5.45
C THR A 5 11.79 4.75 5.39
N SER A 6 12.36 5.34 6.45
CA SER A 6 13.75 5.80 6.44
C SER A 6 14.40 5.64 7.81
N TYR A 7 15.56 5.03 7.84
CA TYR A 7 16.47 5.03 8.97
C TYR A 7 17.85 5.49 8.50
N LYS A 8 18.31 6.62 9.01
CA LYS A 8 19.60 7.21 8.68
C LYS A 8 20.34 7.59 9.96
N VAL A 9 21.63 7.38 9.96
CA VAL A 9 22.53 7.78 11.04
C VAL A 9 23.35 8.95 10.55
N SER A 10 23.36 10.05 11.29
CA SER A 10 24.22 11.21 11.02
C SER A 10 25.31 11.30 12.06
N PHE A 11 26.53 11.51 11.58
CA PHE A 11 27.70 11.83 12.41
C PHE A 11 28.06 13.28 12.16
N LYS A 12 28.14 14.04 13.22
CA LYS A 12 28.49 15.46 13.16
C LYS A 12 29.82 15.70 13.89
N THR A 13 30.73 16.35 13.21
CA THR A 13 31.94 16.93 13.77
C THR A 13 31.80 18.46 13.75
N ASP A 14 32.78 19.17 14.32
CA ASP A 14 32.78 20.65 14.32
C ASP A 14 32.77 21.28 12.93
N THR A 15 33.17 20.51 11.90
CA THR A 15 33.36 20.99 10.53
C THR A 15 32.55 20.25 9.48
N GLN A 16 32.00 19.08 9.79
CA GLN A 16 31.32 18.23 8.81
C GLN A 16 30.13 17.48 9.44
N GLU A 17 29.11 17.28 8.63
CA GLU A 17 28.03 16.35 8.91
C GLU A 17 27.97 15.29 7.79
N ILE A 18 28.07 14.02 8.15
CA ILE A 18 27.98 12.88 7.24
C ILE A 18 26.76 12.08 7.63
N THR A 19 25.84 11.91 6.69
CA THR A 19 24.62 11.10 6.89
C THR A 19 24.74 9.81 6.08
N SER A 20 24.41 8.69 6.71
CA SER A 20 24.38 7.38 6.04
C SER A 20 23.34 7.33 4.94
N PRO A 21 23.46 6.41 3.97
CA PRO A 21 22.34 6.00 3.14
C PRO A 21 21.16 5.54 4.00
N ASN A 22 19.96 5.41 3.39
CA ASN A 22 18.84 4.81 4.08
C ASN A 22 19.14 3.33 4.41
N LEU A 23 19.19 3.01 5.69
CA LEU A 23 19.49 1.66 6.20
C LEU A 23 18.23 0.81 6.38
N LYS A 24 17.05 1.37 6.18
CA LYS A 24 15.79 0.65 6.29
C LYS A 24 15.47 -0.11 5.00
N SER A 25 15.00 -1.34 5.15
CA SER A 25 14.49 -2.09 4.01
C SER A 25 13.31 -1.35 3.38
N ASN A 26 13.26 -1.31 2.04
CA ASN A 26 12.11 -0.82 1.31
C ASN A 26 10.98 -1.84 1.19
N VAL A 27 11.13 -3.02 1.79
CA VAL A 27 10.17 -4.12 1.76
C VAL A 27 9.71 -4.47 3.16
N ALA A 28 8.40 -4.62 3.34
CA ALA A 28 7.76 -5.11 4.56
C ALA A 28 6.88 -6.31 4.24
N TYR A 29 6.89 -7.32 5.13
CA TYR A 29 6.08 -8.53 5.03
C TYR A 29 5.14 -8.63 6.21
N TYR A 30 3.89 -8.98 5.91
CA TYR A 30 2.84 -9.18 6.89
C TYR A 30 2.19 -10.53 6.67
N ASN A 31 1.91 -11.25 7.76
CA ASN A 31 1.11 -12.47 7.75
C ASN A 31 -0.05 -12.30 8.71
N ALA A 32 -1.23 -12.67 8.28
CA ALA A 32 -2.44 -12.61 9.09
C ALA A 32 -3.29 -13.86 8.92
N ASN A 33 -4.02 -14.21 9.97
CA ASN A 33 -5.11 -15.16 9.91
C ASN A 33 -6.43 -14.36 9.88
N LEU A 34 -7.06 -14.31 8.72
CA LEU A 34 -8.33 -13.62 8.48
C LEU A 34 -9.48 -14.62 8.28
N SER A 35 -9.45 -15.81 8.91
CA SER A 35 -10.49 -16.82 8.77
C SER A 35 -11.78 -16.53 9.54
N THR A 36 -11.74 -15.58 10.45
CA THR A 36 -12.91 -15.16 11.21
C THR A 36 -13.60 -13.97 10.54
N LEU A 37 -14.93 -14.04 10.43
CA LEU A 37 -15.72 -12.94 9.87
C LEU A 37 -15.42 -11.62 10.59
N ASN A 38 -15.24 -10.54 9.81
CA ASN A 38 -14.85 -9.20 10.25
C ASN A 38 -13.43 -9.09 10.83
N SER A 39 -12.62 -10.14 10.81
CA SER A 39 -11.19 -9.98 11.09
C SER A 39 -10.52 -9.14 9.99
N TYR A 40 -9.52 -8.36 10.34
CA TYR A 40 -8.84 -7.51 9.39
C TYR A 40 -7.38 -7.26 9.79
N ILE A 41 -6.61 -6.78 8.83
CA ILE A 41 -5.28 -6.21 9.04
C ILE A 41 -5.21 -4.85 8.37
N ASP A 42 -4.72 -3.86 9.12
CA ASP A 42 -4.44 -2.52 8.63
C ASP A 42 -2.94 -2.34 8.44
N ILE A 43 -2.55 -1.94 7.24
CA ILE A 43 -1.16 -1.71 6.88
C ILE A 43 -0.98 -0.21 6.60
N PRO A 44 -0.26 0.51 7.46
CA PRO A 44 0.01 1.91 7.23
C PRO A 44 0.95 2.07 6.03
N LEU A 45 0.48 2.79 5.03
CA LEU A 45 1.28 3.34 3.96
C LEU A 45 1.76 4.75 4.37
N ASP A 46 2.22 5.55 3.44
CA ASP A 46 2.67 6.91 3.76
C ASP A 46 1.51 7.80 4.27
N ASN A 47 0.52 8.06 3.43
CA ASN A 47 -0.64 8.91 3.76
C ASN A 47 -1.96 8.13 3.79
N LEU A 48 -1.95 6.89 3.38
CA LEU A 48 -3.10 5.98 3.35
C LEU A 48 -2.90 4.82 4.34
N ILE A 49 -3.98 4.15 4.67
CA ILE A 49 -4.02 2.83 5.30
C ILE A 49 -4.59 1.86 4.26
N PHE A 50 -3.88 0.77 3.99
CA PHE A 50 -4.37 -0.34 3.20
C PHE A 50 -4.94 -1.40 4.15
N THR A 51 -6.19 -1.78 3.94
CA THR A 51 -6.90 -2.76 4.79
C THR A 51 -7.26 -3.99 3.98
N VAL A 52 -6.98 -5.16 4.54
CA VAL A 52 -7.53 -6.44 4.09
C VAL A 52 -8.45 -6.96 5.18
N ALA A 53 -9.72 -7.18 4.85
CA ALA A 53 -10.75 -7.56 5.82
C ALA A 53 -11.57 -8.77 5.33
N ASN A 54 -11.81 -9.73 6.20
CA ASN A 54 -12.72 -10.83 5.91
C ASN A 54 -14.17 -10.32 5.87
N THR A 55 -14.87 -10.55 4.76
CA THR A 55 -16.27 -10.14 4.58
C THR A 55 -17.24 -11.33 4.50
N SER A 56 -16.71 -12.54 4.25
CA SER A 56 -17.49 -13.77 4.24
C SER A 56 -16.57 -14.97 4.38
N ILE A 57 -17.16 -16.16 4.52
CA ILE A 57 -16.37 -17.42 4.57
C ILE A 57 -15.62 -17.73 3.28
N THR A 58 -15.91 -17.03 2.20
CA THR A 58 -15.32 -17.28 0.86
C THR A 58 -14.56 -16.11 0.30
N SER A 59 -14.59 -14.93 0.94
CA SER A 59 -13.98 -13.74 0.39
C SER A 59 -13.48 -12.76 1.44
N VAL A 60 -12.48 -12.02 1.03
CA VAL A 60 -11.98 -10.83 1.73
C VAL A 60 -12.12 -9.60 0.84
N ARG A 61 -12.11 -8.44 1.45
CA ARG A 61 -12.15 -7.14 0.77
C ARG A 61 -10.84 -6.41 0.98
N MET A 62 -10.34 -5.78 -0.07
CA MET A 62 -9.23 -4.86 0.00
C MET A 62 -9.70 -3.44 -0.19
N SER A 63 -9.23 -2.53 0.65
CA SER A 63 -9.60 -1.12 0.61
C SER A 63 -8.45 -0.22 1.04
N VAL A 64 -8.56 1.06 0.69
CA VAL A 64 -7.69 2.11 1.19
C VAL A 64 -8.51 3.22 1.84
N GLN A 65 -7.94 3.89 2.81
CA GLN A 65 -8.54 5.07 3.44
C GLN A 65 -7.46 6.05 3.88
N PRO A 66 -7.77 7.34 4.04
CA PRO A 66 -6.81 8.31 4.57
C PRO A 66 -6.32 7.89 5.95
N LYS A 67 -5.02 8.04 6.20
CA LYS A 67 -4.42 7.80 7.51
C LYS A 67 -4.94 8.80 8.56
N VAL A 68 -5.21 10.03 8.13
CA VAL A 68 -5.91 11.05 8.89
C VAL A 68 -7.28 11.25 8.27
N SER A 69 -8.33 10.83 8.94
CA SER A 69 -9.70 10.73 8.40
C SER A 69 -10.28 12.05 7.87
N THR A 70 -9.77 13.18 8.33
CA THR A 70 -10.18 14.53 7.90
C THR A 70 -9.34 15.09 6.75
N THR A 71 -8.33 14.33 6.28
CA THR A 71 -7.36 14.82 5.28
C THR A 71 -7.39 13.93 4.05
N PRO A 72 -8.13 14.32 3.00
CA PRO A 72 -8.18 13.57 1.76
C PRO A 72 -6.81 13.43 1.10
N VAL A 73 -6.57 12.30 0.46
CA VAL A 73 -5.31 11.96 -0.21
C VAL A 73 -5.55 11.76 -1.69
N LEU A 74 -4.83 12.49 -2.54
CA LEU A 74 -4.83 12.25 -3.97
C LEU A 74 -4.01 10.98 -4.28
N ALA A 75 -4.58 10.05 -5.03
CA ALA A 75 -3.93 8.79 -5.34
C ALA A 75 -4.25 8.28 -6.76
N ASP A 76 -3.29 7.54 -7.31
CA ASP A 76 -3.47 6.65 -8.44
C ASP A 76 -3.32 5.21 -7.93
N ILE A 77 -4.31 4.37 -8.20
CA ILE A 77 -4.32 2.98 -7.76
C ILE A 77 -4.56 2.08 -8.96
N ARG A 78 -3.72 1.09 -9.16
CA ARG A 78 -3.90 0.06 -10.17
C ARG A 78 -3.82 -1.31 -9.51
N ARG A 79 -4.84 -2.14 -9.75
CA ARG A 79 -4.91 -3.53 -9.29
C ARG A 79 -4.93 -4.47 -10.49
N THR A 80 -4.22 -5.57 -10.37
CA THR A 80 -4.37 -6.76 -11.20
C THR A 80 -4.51 -7.96 -10.27
N SER A 81 -5.58 -8.73 -10.45
CA SER A 81 -5.85 -9.95 -9.69
C SER A 81 -5.78 -11.15 -10.61
N ILE A 82 -5.17 -12.23 -10.13
CA ILE A 82 -5.09 -13.52 -10.83
C ILE A 82 -5.65 -14.57 -9.88
N TYR A 83 -6.70 -15.24 -10.30
CA TYR A 83 -7.36 -16.26 -9.51
C TYR A 83 -7.66 -17.51 -10.35
N ASP A 84 -8.20 -18.52 -9.72
CA ASP A 84 -8.41 -19.86 -10.24
C ASP A 84 -8.96 -19.87 -11.67
N GLY A 85 -8.45 -20.79 -12.50
CA GLY A 85 -8.85 -20.92 -13.89
C GLY A 85 -8.26 -19.90 -14.86
N ALA A 86 -7.16 -19.25 -14.51
CA ALA A 86 -6.46 -18.25 -15.31
C ALA A 86 -7.29 -16.98 -15.60
N SER A 87 -8.27 -16.69 -14.77
CA SER A 87 -9.01 -15.43 -14.82
C SER A 87 -8.14 -14.29 -14.33
N VAL A 88 -8.17 -13.18 -15.07
CA VAL A 88 -7.42 -11.95 -14.73
C VAL A 88 -8.40 -10.79 -14.70
N GLU A 89 -8.40 -10.08 -13.59
CA GLU A 89 -9.11 -8.80 -13.45
C GLU A 89 -8.14 -7.65 -13.30
N SER A 90 -8.55 -6.48 -13.77
CA SER A 90 -7.81 -5.24 -13.50
C SER A 90 -8.75 -4.09 -13.20
N GLN A 91 -8.32 -3.23 -12.29
CA GLN A 91 -9.04 -2.01 -11.95
C GLN A 91 -8.05 -0.85 -11.79
N THR A 92 -8.47 0.33 -12.21
CA THR A 92 -7.62 1.52 -12.15
C THR A 92 -8.44 2.69 -11.62
N PHE A 93 -7.87 3.41 -10.65
CA PHE A 93 -8.35 4.67 -10.12
C PHE A 93 -7.28 5.72 -10.43
N ASN A 94 -7.57 6.66 -11.34
CA ASN A 94 -6.65 7.71 -11.73
C ASN A 94 -7.06 9.03 -11.11
N ASN A 95 -6.11 9.78 -10.56
CA ASN A 95 -6.33 11.09 -9.94
C ASN A 95 -7.51 11.08 -8.97
N THR A 96 -7.63 10.01 -8.18
CA THR A 96 -8.76 9.83 -7.28
C THR A 96 -8.47 10.46 -5.93
N THR A 97 -9.37 11.31 -5.46
CA THR A 97 -9.30 11.83 -4.10
C THR A 97 -9.93 10.82 -3.14
N VAL A 98 -9.08 10.15 -2.39
CA VAL A 98 -9.51 9.24 -1.32
C VAL A 98 -9.86 10.08 -0.09
N ALA A 99 -11.14 10.32 0.14
CA ALA A 99 -11.65 11.09 1.28
C ALA A 99 -12.22 10.19 2.39
N ALA A 100 -12.57 8.95 2.05
CA ALA A 100 -13.10 7.94 2.95
C ALA A 100 -12.59 6.56 2.49
N LYS A 101 -13.15 5.48 3.06
CA LYS A 101 -12.81 4.12 2.62
C LYS A 101 -13.18 3.92 1.15
N LEU A 102 -12.16 3.66 0.32
CA LEU A 102 -12.28 3.29 -1.09
C LEU A 102 -12.00 1.80 -1.24
N VAL A 103 -12.95 1.06 -1.79
CA VAL A 103 -12.78 -0.37 -2.07
C VAL A 103 -11.93 -0.53 -3.33
N VAL A 104 -10.82 -1.25 -3.20
CA VAL A 104 -9.88 -1.58 -4.30
C VAL A 104 -10.24 -2.92 -4.92
N ASP A 105 -10.68 -3.87 -4.09
CA ASP A 105 -11.24 -5.14 -4.49
C ASP A 105 -12.29 -5.58 -3.49
N ASP A 106 -13.50 -5.84 -3.98
CA ASP A 106 -14.63 -6.21 -3.12
C ASP A 106 -14.76 -7.71 -2.92
N LEU A 107 -14.17 -8.51 -3.80
CA LEU A 107 -14.35 -9.94 -3.85
C LEU A 107 -13.04 -10.69 -4.14
N VAL A 108 -12.14 -10.69 -3.16
CA VAL A 108 -10.94 -11.54 -3.21
C VAL A 108 -11.30 -12.92 -2.69
N TYR A 109 -11.22 -13.93 -3.56
CA TYR A 109 -11.57 -15.30 -3.19
C TYR A 109 -10.57 -15.87 -2.18
N SER A 110 -11.06 -16.24 -1.01
CA SER A 110 -10.23 -16.78 0.07
C SER A 110 -10.21 -18.30 0.14
N GLN A 111 -11.19 -18.99 -0.48
CA GLN A 111 -11.22 -20.45 -0.58
C GLN A 111 -10.35 -20.97 -1.72
N SER A 112 -10.38 -20.30 -2.87
CA SER A 112 -9.42 -20.46 -3.96
C SER A 112 -8.14 -19.70 -3.65
N GLN A 113 -7.09 -19.96 -4.40
CA GLN A 113 -5.86 -19.16 -4.32
C GLN A 113 -6.01 -17.93 -5.18
N GLU A 114 -5.84 -16.77 -4.60
CA GLU A 114 -5.83 -15.51 -5.33
C GLU A 114 -4.58 -14.71 -5.03
N ILE A 115 -3.97 -14.21 -6.09
CA ILE A 115 -2.81 -13.32 -6.06
C ILE A 115 -3.26 -11.96 -6.56
N ASN A 116 -2.99 -10.93 -5.78
CA ASN A 116 -3.24 -9.56 -6.18
C ASN A 116 -1.93 -8.78 -6.24
N TRP A 117 -1.81 -7.99 -7.29
CA TRP A 117 -0.75 -7.04 -7.49
C TRP A 117 -1.34 -5.64 -7.57
N ILE A 118 -1.01 -4.81 -6.59
CA ILE A 118 -1.60 -3.49 -6.43
C ILE A 118 -0.46 -2.47 -6.40
N ARG A 119 -0.53 -1.47 -7.26
CA ARG A 119 0.36 -0.31 -7.23
C ARG A 119 -0.42 0.89 -6.71
N ILE A 120 0.11 1.54 -5.69
CA ILE A 120 -0.47 2.74 -5.09
C ILE A 120 0.55 3.86 -5.16
N ARG A 121 0.19 4.92 -5.87
CA ARG A 121 0.90 6.19 -5.90
C ARG A 121 0.04 7.21 -5.16
N GLN A 122 0.59 7.87 -4.17
CA GLN A 122 -0.13 8.77 -3.28
C GLN A 122 0.61 10.08 -3.10
N GLN A 123 -0.10 11.19 -3.04
CA GLN A 123 0.47 12.51 -2.80
C GLN A 123 0.29 12.90 -1.33
N ASN A 124 1.36 13.36 -0.70
CA ASN A 124 1.27 13.96 0.62
C ASN A 124 0.41 15.24 0.54
N PRO A 125 -0.67 15.35 1.33
CA PRO A 125 -1.59 16.49 1.23
C PRO A 125 -0.96 17.84 1.57
N THR A 126 0.10 17.83 2.38
CA THR A 126 0.80 19.06 2.84
C THR A 126 1.97 19.42 1.93
N THR A 127 2.90 18.49 1.75
CA THR A 127 4.16 18.75 1.02
C THR A 127 4.01 18.64 -0.50
N LYS A 128 2.92 18.04 -0.97
CA LYS A 128 2.66 17.71 -2.38
C LYS A 128 3.66 16.74 -3.01
N LEU A 129 4.54 16.17 -2.21
CA LEU A 129 5.46 15.13 -2.66
C LEU A 129 4.74 13.80 -2.84
N TRP A 130 5.24 13.00 -3.76
CA TRP A 130 4.66 11.71 -4.10
C TRP A 130 5.45 10.56 -3.49
N SER A 131 4.72 9.51 -3.12
CA SER A 131 5.28 8.21 -2.81
C SER A 131 4.55 7.11 -3.58
N MET A 132 5.24 6.03 -3.89
CA MET A 132 4.68 4.88 -4.58
C MET A 132 5.15 3.59 -3.94
N CYS A 133 4.20 2.67 -3.73
CA CYS A 133 4.49 1.31 -3.32
C CYS A 133 3.78 0.29 -4.21
N GLU A 134 4.33 -0.89 -4.27
CA GLU A 134 3.68 -2.10 -4.80
C GLU A 134 3.31 -3.02 -3.64
N ILE A 135 2.09 -3.52 -3.67
CA ILE A 135 1.56 -4.47 -2.69
C ILE A 135 1.24 -5.76 -3.45
N ARG A 136 1.77 -6.86 -2.94
CA ARG A 136 1.45 -8.19 -3.43
C ARG A 136 0.77 -8.96 -2.31
N THR A 137 -0.41 -9.50 -2.58
CA THR A 137 -1.14 -10.32 -1.62
C THR A 137 -1.29 -11.73 -2.14
N PHE A 138 -1.19 -12.69 -1.22
CA PHE A 138 -1.59 -14.07 -1.46
C PHE A 138 -2.56 -14.47 -0.35
N ILE A 139 -3.76 -14.91 -0.73
CA ILE A 139 -4.83 -15.24 0.18
C ILE A 139 -5.36 -16.63 -0.16
N SER A 140 -5.47 -17.50 0.84
CA SER A 140 -5.95 -18.87 0.70
C SER A 140 -6.51 -19.43 2.01
N GLN A 141 -7.04 -20.64 1.95
CA GLN A 141 -7.55 -21.38 3.11
C GLN A 141 -8.60 -20.60 3.92
N GLY A 142 -9.56 -19.98 3.23
CA GLY A 142 -10.61 -19.21 3.88
C GLY A 142 -10.10 -17.94 4.58
N GLY A 143 -8.95 -17.40 4.14
CA GLY A 143 -8.30 -16.25 4.77
C GLY A 143 -7.33 -16.62 5.91
N ALA A 144 -7.27 -17.89 6.33
CA ALA A 144 -6.34 -18.33 7.38
C ALA A 144 -4.87 -18.08 6.99
N ARG A 145 -4.58 -18.15 5.70
CA ARG A 145 -3.28 -17.81 5.15
C ARG A 145 -3.40 -16.54 4.29
N THR A 146 -3.12 -15.41 4.90
CA THR A 146 -3.05 -14.11 4.24
C THR A 146 -1.63 -13.59 4.38
N THR A 147 -0.93 -13.47 3.25
CA THR A 147 0.43 -12.92 3.17
C THR A 147 0.40 -11.65 2.34
N ILE A 148 1.02 -10.60 2.84
CA ILE A 148 1.06 -9.30 2.19
C ILE A 148 2.51 -8.82 2.17
N CYS A 149 3.01 -8.49 0.99
CA CYS A 149 4.31 -7.87 0.79
C CYS A 149 4.10 -6.44 0.29
N VAL A 150 4.69 -5.47 0.95
CA VAL A 150 4.70 -4.07 0.53
C VAL A 150 6.11 -3.68 0.18
N GLU A 151 6.32 -3.24 -1.06
CA GLU A 151 7.60 -2.76 -1.54
C GLU A 151 7.51 -1.28 -1.92
N TRP A 152 8.30 -0.43 -1.28
CA TRP A 152 8.38 0.98 -1.59
C TRP A 152 9.30 1.21 -2.78
N ILE A 153 8.76 1.81 -3.84
CA ILE A 153 9.51 2.15 -5.06
C ILE A 153 10.19 3.51 -4.88
N TYR A 154 9.44 4.49 -4.36
CA TYR A 154 10.00 5.79 -3.97
C TYR A 154 9.13 6.45 -2.90
N THR A 155 9.74 7.37 -2.15
CA THR A 155 9.07 8.19 -1.15
C THR A 155 9.54 9.63 -1.25
N GLY A 156 8.62 10.59 -1.08
CA GLY A 156 8.93 12.01 -1.05
C GLY A 156 9.50 12.55 -2.36
N ALA A 157 9.08 12.00 -3.51
CA ALA A 157 9.53 12.46 -4.81
C ALA A 157 8.73 13.67 -5.31
N SER A 158 9.41 14.63 -5.87
CA SER A 158 8.80 15.70 -6.67
C SER A 158 8.91 15.35 -8.15
N PHE A 159 7.87 15.70 -8.90
CA PHE A 159 7.86 15.55 -10.36
C PHE A 159 7.66 16.95 -10.96
N GLU A 160 8.61 17.36 -11.77
CA GLU A 160 8.49 18.60 -12.53
C GLU A 160 7.45 18.41 -13.64
N VAL A 161 6.65 19.43 -13.87
CA VAL A 161 5.77 19.47 -15.04
C VAL A 161 6.66 19.78 -16.26
N PRO A 162 6.67 18.92 -17.29
CA PRO A 162 7.45 19.19 -18.49
C PRO A 162 7.02 20.54 -19.08
N THR A 163 7.97 21.45 -19.23
CA THR A 163 7.75 22.69 -20.00
C THR A 163 7.91 22.36 -21.46
N HIS A 164 6.83 22.48 -22.21
CA HIS A 164 6.91 22.47 -23.67
C HIS A 164 7.34 23.84 -24.15
N SER A 165 8.47 23.88 -24.79
CA SER A 165 8.92 25.07 -25.55
C SER A 165 8.37 25.02 -26.98
#